data_ec8e31e97a8ecfc504b6421ce2988d38
#
_entry.id   ec8e31e97a8ecfc504b6421ce2988d38
#
_cell.length_a   1.000
_cell.length_b   1.000
_cell.length_c   1.000
_cell.angle_alpha   90.00
_cell.angle_beta   90.00
_cell.angle_gamma   90.00
#
_symmetry.space_group_name_H-M   'P 1'
#
loop_
_entity.id
_entity.type
_entity.pdbx_description
1 polymer ?
#
loop_
_entity_poly.entity_id
_entity_poly.type
_entity_poly.pdbx_seq_one_letter_code
_entity_poly.pdbx_strand_id
1 'polypeptide(L)'
;MASLKRLTANRNNATTHGLTSKAVLLPGEDAAEYEHAKAALLRDLRPSTEAEQLQAERVADHWWRLERLYKAETSLFSNRIEAVAAAGTSSADGIAALFVDPEEMQRMRLFLRYLTAAERTYNKALADYKAMQKANAEAAEEEHRETAGPSFLESLEAALNAPIPGADGFVSEDDPDDLPEAA
;
A
#
# COMPACT_ATOMS: atom_id res chain seq x y z
N MET A 1 25.01 28.21 -21.34
CA MET A 1 23.62 28.69 -21.14
C MET A 1 22.53 27.92 -21.89
N ALA A 2 22.84 27.03 -22.84
CA ALA A 2 21.84 26.24 -23.58
C ALA A 2 21.22 25.09 -22.76
N SER A 3 21.87 24.57 -21.74
CA SER A 3 21.40 23.40 -20.95
C SER A 3 20.24 23.73 -20.01
N LEU A 4 20.25 24.91 -19.37
CA LEU A 4 19.18 25.35 -18.44
C LEU A 4 17.85 25.63 -19.16
N LYS A 5 17.90 26.19 -20.38
CA LYS A 5 16.69 26.41 -21.20
C LYS A 5 16.03 25.12 -21.67
N ARG A 6 16.82 24.04 -21.93
CA ARG A 6 16.27 22.73 -22.29
C ARG A 6 15.60 22.04 -21.09
N LEU A 7 16.16 22.19 -19.89
CA LEU A 7 15.58 21.61 -18.65
C LEU A 7 14.27 22.29 -18.26
N THR A 8 14.17 23.61 -18.44
CA THR A 8 12.92 24.35 -18.18
C THR A 8 11.85 24.07 -19.24
N ALA A 9 12.22 23.90 -20.52
CA ALA A 9 11.29 23.56 -21.59
C ALA A 9 10.71 22.14 -21.40
N ASN A 10 11.52 21.15 -21.02
CA ASN A 10 11.04 19.80 -20.73
C ASN A 10 10.11 19.75 -19.50
N ARG A 11 10.36 20.58 -18.50
CA ARG A 11 9.51 20.69 -17.30
C ARG A 11 8.14 21.30 -17.63
N ASN A 12 8.10 22.28 -18.55
CA ASN A 12 6.86 22.91 -19.00
C ASN A 12 6.06 22.01 -19.96
N ASN A 13 6.71 21.19 -20.79
CA ASN A 13 6.01 20.25 -21.67
C ASN A 13 5.25 19.16 -20.88
N ALA A 14 5.81 18.67 -19.79
CA ALA A 14 5.12 17.72 -18.90
C ALA A 14 3.87 18.36 -18.24
N THR A 15 3.92 19.68 -17.97
CA THR A 15 2.80 20.42 -17.40
C THR A 15 1.73 20.75 -18.47
N THR A 16 2.12 20.95 -19.72
CA THR A 16 1.21 21.29 -20.82
C THR A 16 0.24 20.16 -21.15
N HIS A 17 0.68 18.90 -21.02
CA HIS A 17 -0.17 17.73 -21.27
C HIS A 17 -0.77 17.12 -19.99
N GLY A 18 -0.30 17.51 -18.80
CA GLY A 18 -0.81 17.05 -17.50
C GLY A 18 -0.65 15.56 -17.18
N LEU A 19 -0.57 14.70 -18.20
CA LEU A 19 -0.57 13.24 -18.08
C LEU A 19 0.68 12.65 -17.41
N THR A 20 1.81 13.33 -17.52
CA THR A 20 3.10 12.91 -16.95
C THR A 20 3.66 13.91 -15.95
N SER A 21 2.83 14.85 -15.49
CA SER A 21 3.24 15.83 -14.49
C SER A 21 3.62 15.16 -13.18
N LYS A 22 4.76 15.58 -12.61
CA LYS A 22 5.13 15.23 -11.23
C LYS A 22 4.29 15.94 -10.19
N ALA A 23 3.62 17.04 -10.56
CA ALA A 23 2.69 17.72 -9.68
C ALA A 23 1.48 16.82 -9.38
N VAL A 24 1.08 16.77 -8.13
CA VAL A 24 -0.12 16.03 -7.72
C VAL A 24 -1.34 16.74 -8.27
N LEU A 25 -1.42 18.07 -8.09
CA LEU A 25 -2.49 18.90 -8.61
C LEU A 25 -2.04 19.62 -9.87
N LEU A 26 -2.92 19.70 -10.85
CA LEU A 26 -2.76 20.52 -12.07
C LEU A 26 -3.51 21.84 -11.91
N PRO A 27 -3.11 22.88 -12.68
CA PRO A 27 -3.90 24.11 -12.77
C PRO A 27 -5.33 23.81 -13.22
N GLY A 28 -6.32 24.28 -12.45
CA GLY A 28 -7.75 24.04 -12.71
C GLY A 28 -8.35 22.83 -11.99
N GLU A 29 -7.57 22.02 -11.32
CA GLU A 29 -8.10 20.98 -10.43
C GLU A 29 -8.48 21.59 -9.07
N ASP A 30 -9.52 21.03 -8.45
CA ASP A 30 -9.99 21.45 -7.14
C ASP A 30 -9.11 20.84 -6.03
N ALA A 31 -8.36 21.70 -5.35
CA ALA A 31 -7.52 21.29 -4.23
C ALA A 31 -8.35 20.78 -3.02
N ALA A 32 -9.56 21.30 -2.82
CA ALA A 32 -10.41 20.84 -1.73
C ALA A 32 -10.99 19.45 -2.01
N GLU A 33 -11.35 19.14 -3.28
CA GLU A 33 -11.76 17.80 -3.70
C GLU A 33 -10.61 16.79 -3.48
N TYR A 34 -9.39 17.16 -3.86
CA TYR A 34 -8.21 16.32 -3.63
C TYR A 34 -7.96 16.06 -2.14
N GLU A 35 -7.94 17.09 -1.30
CA GLU A 35 -7.70 16.93 0.13
C GLU A 35 -8.81 16.10 0.80
N HIS A 36 -10.06 16.28 0.38
CA HIS A 36 -11.17 15.45 0.86
C HIS A 36 -10.99 13.97 0.49
N ALA A 37 -10.66 13.68 -0.74
CA ALA A 37 -10.42 12.33 -1.22
C ALA A 37 -9.19 11.69 -0.56
N LYS A 38 -8.10 12.45 -0.41
CA LYS A 38 -6.90 12.02 0.32
C LYS A 38 -7.23 11.66 1.77
N ALA A 39 -7.97 12.51 2.47
CA ALA A 39 -8.38 12.26 3.85
C ALA A 39 -9.28 11.03 3.98
N ALA A 40 -10.17 10.76 3.01
CA ALA A 40 -10.99 9.55 2.99
C ALA A 40 -10.12 8.30 2.83
N LEU A 41 -9.19 8.30 1.86
CA LEU A 41 -8.26 7.19 1.64
C LEU A 41 -7.38 6.91 2.86
N LEU A 42 -6.84 7.93 3.51
CA LEU A 42 -6.03 7.77 4.72
C LEU A 42 -6.82 7.16 5.88
N ARG A 43 -8.12 7.52 6.03
CA ARG A 43 -9.00 6.87 7.01
C ARG A 43 -9.21 5.39 6.74
N ASP A 44 -9.35 5.01 5.47
CA ASP A 44 -9.58 3.62 5.08
C ASP A 44 -8.31 2.78 5.22
N LEU A 45 -7.16 3.34 4.87
CA LEU A 45 -5.86 2.69 4.97
C LEU A 45 -5.39 2.53 6.43
N ARG A 46 -5.74 3.45 7.33
CA ARG A 46 -5.41 3.42 8.77
C ARG A 46 -3.92 3.26 9.04
N PRO A 47 -3.07 4.18 8.57
CA PRO A 47 -1.65 4.13 8.87
C PRO A 47 -1.42 4.26 10.39
N SER A 48 -0.58 3.41 10.96
CA SER A 48 -0.26 3.36 12.40
C SER A 48 1.08 4.01 12.72
N THR A 49 1.98 4.10 11.73
CA THR A 49 3.30 4.71 11.87
C THR A 49 3.47 5.88 10.91
N GLU A 50 4.45 6.76 11.19
CA GLU A 50 4.77 7.89 10.30
C GLU A 50 5.23 7.41 8.91
N ALA A 51 5.97 6.29 8.84
CA ALA A 51 6.38 5.69 7.58
C ALA A 51 5.18 5.18 6.77
N GLU A 52 4.21 4.55 7.44
CA GLU A 52 2.95 4.14 6.83
C GLU A 52 2.13 5.34 6.36
N GLN A 53 2.10 6.42 7.14
CA GLN A 53 1.42 7.66 6.77
C GLN A 53 1.98 8.23 5.46
N LEU A 54 3.32 8.35 5.36
CA LEU A 54 3.98 8.83 4.14
C LEU A 54 3.72 7.93 2.93
N GLN A 55 3.68 6.62 3.13
CA GLN A 55 3.39 5.69 2.04
C GLN A 55 1.90 5.72 1.64
N ALA A 56 0.99 5.84 2.60
CA ALA A 56 -0.45 6.00 2.34
C ALA A 56 -0.74 7.31 1.58
N GLU A 57 -0.04 8.39 1.87
CA GLU A 57 -0.13 9.64 1.10
C GLU A 57 0.33 9.46 -0.36
N ARG A 58 1.38 8.68 -0.60
CA ARG A 58 1.80 8.33 -1.96
C ARG A 58 0.73 7.52 -2.71
N VAL A 59 0.05 6.60 -2.01
CA VAL A 59 -1.08 5.87 -2.58
C VAL A 59 -2.18 6.83 -3.01
N ALA A 60 -2.53 7.81 -2.16
CA ALA A 60 -3.54 8.83 -2.47
C ALA A 60 -3.14 9.71 -3.66
N ASP A 61 -1.87 10.12 -3.75
CA ASP A 61 -1.33 10.87 -4.87
C ASP A 61 -1.43 10.11 -6.20
N HIS A 62 -1.11 8.82 -6.18
CA HIS A 62 -1.21 7.97 -7.37
C HIS A 62 -2.66 7.69 -7.75
N TRP A 63 -3.53 7.51 -6.77
CA TRP A 63 -4.98 7.39 -6.99
C TRP A 63 -5.55 8.64 -7.67
N TRP A 64 -5.21 9.85 -7.19
CA TRP A 64 -5.67 11.10 -7.80
C TRP A 64 -5.24 11.25 -9.26
N ARG A 65 -3.98 10.87 -9.57
CA ARG A 65 -3.50 10.87 -10.96
C ARG A 65 -4.24 9.86 -11.83
N LEU A 66 -4.60 8.71 -11.29
CA LEU A 66 -5.37 7.70 -11.99
C LEU A 66 -6.80 8.16 -12.26
N GLU A 67 -7.47 8.75 -11.27
CA GLU A 67 -8.80 9.36 -11.42
C GLU A 67 -8.85 10.44 -12.50
N ARG A 68 -7.81 11.27 -12.57
CA ARG A 68 -7.65 12.26 -13.66
C ARG A 68 -7.67 11.59 -15.03
N LEU A 69 -7.00 10.46 -15.18
CA LEU A 69 -6.94 9.73 -16.44
C LEU A 69 -8.31 9.09 -16.77
N TYR A 70 -9.03 8.57 -15.82
CA TYR A 70 -10.40 8.08 -16.04
C TYR A 70 -11.36 9.21 -16.43
N LYS A 71 -11.28 10.38 -15.77
CA LYS A 71 -12.03 11.57 -16.18
C LYS A 71 -11.68 12.01 -17.61
N ALA A 72 -10.39 11.96 -17.98
CA ALA A 72 -9.93 12.27 -19.34
C ALA A 72 -10.42 11.25 -20.36
N GLU A 73 -10.40 9.96 -20.04
CA GLU A 73 -10.96 8.88 -20.87
C GLU A 73 -12.44 9.13 -21.17
N THR A 74 -13.22 9.34 -20.11
CA THR A 74 -14.65 9.63 -20.22
C THR A 74 -14.90 10.83 -21.13
N SER A 75 -14.12 11.91 -20.97
CA SER A 75 -14.24 13.12 -21.79
C SER A 75 -13.88 12.87 -23.26
N LEU A 76 -12.86 12.05 -23.53
CA LEU A 76 -12.46 11.70 -24.90
C LEU A 76 -13.59 10.93 -25.61
N PHE A 77 -14.20 9.96 -24.94
CA PHE A 77 -15.30 9.20 -25.52
C PHE A 77 -16.59 10.03 -25.66
N SER A 78 -16.96 10.81 -24.65
CA SER A 78 -18.13 11.67 -24.67
C SER A 78 -18.07 12.70 -25.81
N ASN A 79 -16.96 13.40 -25.92
CA ASN A 79 -16.74 14.39 -26.98
C ASN A 79 -16.85 13.76 -28.38
N ARG A 80 -16.36 12.52 -28.54
CA ARG A 80 -16.44 11.82 -29.81
C ARG A 80 -17.86 11.38 -30.12
N ILE A 81 -18.56 10.83 -29.14
CA ILE A 81 -19.97 10.41 -29.29
C ILE A 81 -20.82 11.62 -29.67
N GLU A 82 -20.64 12.76 -29.02
CA GLU A 82 -21.36 14.00 -29.33
C GLU A 82 -21.07 14.49 -30.76
N ALA A 83 -19.80 14.49 -31.17
CA ALA A 83 -19.39 14.90 -32.51
C ALA A 83 -20.02 14.03 -33.60
N VAL A 84 -20.12 12.72 -33.38
CA VAL A 84 -20.70 11.77 -34.33
C VAL A 84 -22.22 11.83 -34.32
N ALA A 85 -22.84 12.01 -33.15
CA ALA A 85 -24.28 12.21 -33.02
C ALA A 85 -24.72 13.48 -33.76
N ALA A 86 -23.94 14.56 -33.67
CA ALA A 86 -24.19 15.78 -34.44
C ALA A 86 -24.10 15.56 -35.97
N ALA A 87 -23.35 14.57 -36.41
CA ALA A 87 -23.27 14.15 -37.83
C ALA A 87 -24.37 13.12 -38.23
N GLY A 88 -25.30 12.80 -37.35
CA GLY A 88 -26.40 11.85 -37.58
C GLY A 88 -26.02 10.38 -37.58
N THR A 89 -24.86 10.05 -37.01
CA THR A 89 -24.32 8.69 -36.92
C THR A 89 -24.53 8.10 -35.51
N SER A 90 -24.55 6.77 -35.36
CA SER A 90 -24.75 6.14 -34.06
C SER A 90 -23.56 6.36 -33.10
N SER A 91 -23.79 6.31 -31.79
CA SER A 91 -22.71 6.43 -30.78
C SER A 91 -21.69 5.29 -30.88
N ALA A 92 -22.12 4.09 -31.29
CA ALA A 92 -21.21 2.96 -31.51
C ALA A 92 -20.25 3.25 -32.68
N ASP A 93 -20.73 3.85 -33.77
CA ASP A 93 -19.89 4.26 -34.90
C ASP A 93 -18.91 5.39 -34.50
N GLY A 94 -19.30 6.24 -33.55
CA GLY A 94 -18.45 7.26 -32.98
C GLY A 94 -17.23 6.71 -32.28
N ILE A 95 -17.42 5.72 -31.43
CA ILE A 95 -16.34 5.01 -30.76
C ILE A 95 -15.48 4.24 -31.78
N ALA A 96 -16.11 3.54 -32.73
CA ALA A 96 -15.40 2.80 -33.77
C ALA A 96 -14.52 3.70 -34.63
N ALA A 97 -14.94 4.95 -34.92
CA ALA A 97 -14.17 5.90 -35.67
C ALA A 97 -12.84 6.31 -35.02
N LEU A 98 -12.71 6.25 -33.68
CA LEU A 98 -11.43 6.44 -32.96
C LEU A 98 -10.36 5.41 -33.37
N PHE A 99 -10.78 4.25 -33.87
CA PHE A 99 -9.89 3.17 -34.28
C PHE A 99 -9.66 3.11 -35.80
N VAL A 100 -10.36 3.96 -36.56
CA VAL A 100 -10.22 4.05 -38.03
C VAL A 100 -9.24 5.13 -38.45
N ASP A 101 -9.24 6.28 -37.78
CA ASP A 101 -8.32 7.37 -38.05
C ASP A 101 -6.92 7.06 -37.46
N PRO A 102 -5.85 7.01 -38.27
CA PRO A 102 -4.52 6.66 -37.81
C PRO A 102 -3.96 7.64 -36.74
N GLU A 103 -4.27 8.94 -36.83
CA GLU A 103 -3.81 9.93 -35.86
C GLU A 103 -4.54 9.79 -34.52
N GLU A 104 -5.86 9.62 -34.56
CA GLU A 104 -6.67 9.40 -33.35
C GLU A 104 -6.28 8.08 -32.70
N MET A 105 -6.05 7.01 -33.47
CA MET A 105 -5.56 5.74 -32.97
C MET A 105 -4.18 5.86 -32.30
N GLN A 106 -3.26 6.68 -32.85
CA GLN A 106 -1.96 6.91 -32.23
C GLN A 106 -2.09 7.67 -30.91
N ARG A 107 -2.94 8.67 -30.83
CA ARG A 107 -3.26 9.42 -29.59
C ARG A 107 -3.88 8.50 -28.55
N MET A 108 -4.82 7.65 -28.95
CA MET A 108 -5.44 6.66 -28.05
C MET A 108 -4.44 5.64 -27.51
N ARG A 109 -3.55 5.11 -28.37
CA ARG A 109 -2.47 4.20 -27.93
C ARG A 109 -1.56 4.85 -26.90
N LEU A 110 -1.21 6.12 -27.10
CA LEU A 110 -0.39 6.88 -26.17
C LEU A 110 -1.13 7.07 -24.85
N PHE A 111 -2.41 7.45 -24.90
CA PHE A 111 -3.26 7.59 -23.72
C PHE A 111 -3.36 6.28 -22.92
N LEU A 112 -3.67 5.16 -23.57
CA LEU A 112 -3.75 3.84 -22.94
C LEU A 112 -2.44 3.41 -22.29
N ARG A 113 -1.28 3.76 -22.88
CA ARG A 113 0.02 3.54 -22.24
C ARG A 113 0.16 4.31 -20.93
N TYR A 114 -0.28 5.56 -20.89
CA TYR A 114 -0.24 6.36 -19.67
C TYR A 114 -1.23 5.84 -18.63
N LEU A 115 -2.43 5.46 -19.03
CA LEU A 115 -3.42 4.86 -18.15
C LEU A 115 -2.88 3.56 -17.51
N THR A 116 -2.39 2.62 -18.34
CA THR A 116 -1.80 1.38 -17.84
C THR A 116 -0.58 1.62 -16.93
N ALA A 117 0.26 2.62 -17.23
CA ALA A 117 1.39 2.97 -16.37
C ALA A 117 0.93 3.55 -15.03
N ALA A 118 -0.10 4.39 -15.01
CA ALA A 118 -0.68 4.94 -13.79
C ALA A 118 -1.32 3.85 -12.92
N GLU A 119 -2.09 2.94 -13.52
CA GLU A 119 -2.68 1.78 -12.84
C GLU A 119 -1.60 0.90 -12.17
N ARG A 120 -0.54 0.57 -12.91
CA ARG A 120 0.59 -0.21 -12.36
C ARG A 120 1.26 0.51 -11.20
N THR A 121 1.43 1.83 -11.31
CA THR A 121 2.08 2.63 -10.28
C THR A 121 1.21 2.71 -9.02
N TYR A 122 -0.09 2.92 -9.17
CA TYR A 122 -1.05 2.90 -8.06
C TYR A 122 -1.09 1.52 -7.38
N ASN A 123 -1.26 0.45 -8.16
CA ASN A 123 -1.32 -0.91 -7.64
C ASN A 123 -0.03 -1.30 -6.91
N LYS A 124 1.14 -0.88 -7.45
CA LYS A 124 2.42 -1.10 -6.78
C LYS A 124 2.50 -0.34 -5.45
N ALA A 125 2.15 0.94 -5.44
CA ALA A 125 2.19 1.74 -4.21
C ALA A 125 1.26 1.17 -3.12
N LEU A 126 0.07 0.70 -3.51
CA LEU A 126 -0.87 0.05 -2.60
C LEU A 126 -0.34 -1.30 -2.09
N ALA A 127 0.30 -2.10 -2.93
CA ALA A 127 0.92 -3.35 -2.54
C ALA A 127 2.11 -3.12 -1.58
N ASP A 128 2.97 -2.15 -1.89
CA ASP A 128 4.10 -1.76 -1.04
C ASP A 128 3.60 -1.26 0.34
N TYR A 129 2.51 -0.49 0.37
CA TYR A 129 1.87 -0.06 1.62
C TYR A 129 1.37 -1.24 2.46
N LYS A 130 0.61 -2.17 1.86
CA LYS A 130 0.10 -3.35 2.55
C LYS A 130 1.22 -4.26 3.07
N ALA A 131 2.30 -4.41 2.32
CA ALA A 131 3.46 -5.18 2.75
C ALA A 131 4.16 -4.53 3.96
N MET A 132 4.30 -3.20 3.95
CA MET A 132 4.85 -2.44 5.09
C MET A 132 3.98 -2.58 6.33
N GLN A 133 2.65 -2.42 6.19
CA GLN A 133 1.70 -2.54 7.30
C GLN A 133 1.76 -3.95 7.92
N LYS A 134 1.84 -4.99 7.09
CA LYS A 134 1.98 -6.37 7.55
C LYS A 134 3.30 -6.58 8.31
N ALA A 135 4.43 -6.11 7.77
CA ALA A 135 5.73 -6.24 8.41
C ALA A 135 5.78 -5.50 9.76
N ASN A 136 5.18 -4.31 9.85
CA ASN A 136 5.10 -3.55 11.10
C ASN A 136 4.23 -4.25 12.15
N ALA A 137 3.10 -4.87 11.72
CA ALA A 137 2.25 -5.64 12.62
C ALA A 137 2.97 -6.88 13.17
N GLU A 138 3.66 -7.63 12.30
CA GLU A 138 4.46 -8.80 12.70
C GLU A 138 5.58 -8.41 13.67
N ALA A 139 6.29 -7.30 13.43
CA ALA A 139 7.33 -6.79 14.33
C ALA A 139 6.76 -6.38 15.70
N ALA A 140 5.60 -5.72 15.72
CA ALA A 140 4.94 -5.34 16.97
C ALA A 140 4.45 -6.56 17.80
N GLU A 141 3.97 -7.60 17.12
CA GLU A 141 3.58 -8.86 17.77
C GLU A 141 4.80 -9.59 18.37
N GLU A 142 5.94 -9.56 17.66
CA GLU A 142 7.18 -10.17 18.14
C GLU A 142 7.75 -9.42 19.36
N GLU A 143 7.78 -8.09 19.30
CA GLU A 143 8.18 -7.23 20.42
C GLU A 143 7.27 -7.45 21.64
N HIS A 144 5.96 -7.57 21.41
CA HIS A 144 5.01 -7.85 22.49
C HIS A 144 5.25 -9.25 23.11
N ARG A 145 5.58 -10.26 22.31
CA ARG A 145 5.89 -11.61 22.77
C ARG A 145 7.18 -11.64 23.61
N GLU A 146 8.21 -10.93 23.17
CA GLU A 146 9.47 -10.84 23.92
C GLU A 146 9.31 -10.11 25.26
N THR A 147 8.49 -9.04 25.29
CA THR A 147 8.26 -8.24 26.50
C THR A 147 7.27 -8.86 27.49
N ALA A 148 6.33 -9.69 27.02
CA ALA A 148 5.30 -10.30 27.87
C ALA A 148 5.84 -11.40 28.81
N GLY A 149 7.08 -11.85 28.61
CA GLY A 149 7.65 -12.99 29.35
C GLY A 149 6.95 -14.33 29.02
N PRO A 150 7.36 -15.42 29.65
CA PRO A 150 6.75 -16.73 29.42
C PRO A 150 5.26 -16.69 29.77
N SER A 151 4.43 -17.27 28.93
CA SER A 151 2.99 -17.34 29.16
C SER A 151 2.70 -18.07 30.46
N PHE A 152 1.52 -17.85 31.06
CA PHE A 152 1.12 -18.54 32.27
C PHE A 152 1.25 -20.07 32.13
N LEU A 153 0.94 -20.62 30.93
CA LEU A 153 1.09 -22.05 30.66
C LEU A 153 2.55 -22.49 30.63
N GLU A 154 3.43 -21.72 29.99
CA GLU A 154 4.88 -22.00 29.99
C GLU A 154 5.50 -21.87 31.38
N SER A 155 5.05 -20.89 32.16
CA SER A 155 5.46 -20.75 33.57
C SER A 155 4.98 -21.93 34.43
N LEU A 156 3.78 -22.41 34.16
CA LEU A 156 3.22 -23.59 34.86
C LEU A 156 3.97 -24.88 34.46
N GLU A 157 4.26 -25.08 33.18
CA GLU A 157 5.06 -26.22 32.69
C GLU A 157 6.48 -26.18 33.25
N ALA A 158 7.12 -25.02 33.29
CA ALA A 158 8.43 -24.85 33.90
C ALA A 158 8.41 -25.15 35.40
N ALA A 159 7.35 -24.74 36.09
CA ALA A 159 7.17 -25.03 37.52
C ALA A 159 6.89 -26.52 37.77
N LEU A 160 6.14 -27.20 36.89
CA LEU A 160 5.87 -28.63 36.97
C LEU A 160 7.10 -29.48 36.66
N ASN A 161 7.96 -29.01 35.77
CA ASN A 161 9.21 -29.69 35.37
C ASN A 161 10.42 -29.26 36.23
N ALA A 162 10.25 -28.33 37.14
CA ALA A 162 11.33 -27.93 38.06
C ALA A 162 11.67 -29.09 39.03
N PRO A 163 12.95 -29.43 39.22
CA PRO A 163 13.34 -30.46 40.18
C PRO A 163 12.86 -30.06 41.58
N ILE A 164 12.21 -30.98 42.30
CA ILE A 164 11.70 -30.75 43.66
C ILE A 164 12.92 -30.42 44.54
N PRO A 165 13.01 -29.25 45.17
CA PRO A 165 14.12 -28.92 46.06
C PRO A 165 14.06 -29.86 47.29
N GLY A 166 15.08 -30.68 47.44
CA GLY A 166 15.20 -31.55 48.60
C GLY A 166 14.92 -33.04 48.37
N ALA A 167 14.73 -33.48 47.10
CA ALA A 167 14.59 -34.94 46.83
C ALA A 167 15.89 -35.73 47.01
N ASP A 168 17.03 -35.06 47.11
CA ASP A 168 18.34 -35.69 47.19
C ASP A 168 18.80 -35.91 48.63
N GLY A 169 17.96 -35.63 49.66
CA GLY A 169 18.32 -35.62 51.07
C GLY A 169 17.62 -36.62 51.92
N PHE A 170 16.78 -37.57 51.43
CA PHE A 170 16.24 -38.63 52.21
C PHE A 170 17.10 -39.87 52.05
N VAL A 171 18.29 -39.85 52.70
CA VAL A 171 19.02 -41.08 53.06
C VAL A 171 18.31 -41.62 54.29
N SER A 172 17.62 -42.73 54.16
CA SER A 172 17.09 -43.53 55.31
C SER A 172 18.28 -44.11 56.05
N GLU A 173 18.70 -43.40 57.08
CA GLU A 173 19.53 -44.02 58.14
C GLU A 173 18.64 -44.94 58.99
N ASP A 174 18.18 -46.05 58.44
CA ASP A 174 17.73 -47.22 59.21
C ASP A 174 18.70 -48.32 58.83
N ASP A 175 19.81 -48.37 59.59
CA ASP A 175 20.72 -49.49 59.63
C ASP A 175 20.18 -50.52 60.72
N PRO A 176 19.72 -51.71 60.33
CA PRO A 176 19.05 -52.64 61.25
C PRO A 176 20.01 -53.49 62.10
N ASP A 177 21.30 -53.16 62.15
CA ASP A 177 22.30 -54.05 62.77
C ASP A 177 22.80 -53.61 64.16
N ASP A 178 22.15 -52.65 64.83
CA ASP A 178 22.56 -52.31 66.23
C ASP A 178 21.56 -52.85 67.26
N LEU A 179 21.52 -54.18 67.45
CA LEU A 179 20.91 -54.80 68.59
C LEU A 179 21.98 -55.07 69.64
N PRO A 180 21.86 -54.53 70.87
CA PRO A 180 22.80 -54.86 71.95
C PRO A 180 22.59 -56.32 72.43
N GLU A 181 23.67 -57.14 72.44
CA GLU A 181 23.75 -58.42 73.10
C GLU A 181 23.46 -58.25 74.58
N ALA A 182 22.43 -58.94 75.03
CA ALA A 182 22.13 -59.08 76.47
C ALA A 182 23.02 -60.14 77.09
N ALA A 183 23.76 -59.73 78.10
CA ALA A 183 24.39 -60.66 79.13
C ALA A 183 23.50 -60.82 80.37
#